data_c8939787ba5b29acc13e75494e02e9ce
#
_entry.id   c8939787ba5b29acc13e75494e02e9ce
#
_cell.length_a   1.000
_cell.length_b   1.000
_cell.length_c   1.000
_cell.angle_alpha   90.00
_cell.angle_beta   90.00
_cell.angle_gamma   90.00
#
_symmetry.space_group_name_H-M   'P 1'
#
loop_
_entity.id
_entity.type
_entity.pdbx_description
1 polymer ?
#
loop_
_entity_poly.entity_id
_entity_poly.type
_entity_poly.pdbx_seq_one_letter_code
_entity_poly.pdbx_strand_id
1 'polypeptide(L)'
;CRGPHLPSTGKLGKHFKLMKLAGAYWRGDSNNEMLQRIYGTAWADKKQLNSYLTMLEEAEKRDHRRLGREMNLFHFQEEAIGAAFWHPKGWELYQKVKIYTRNRLKKANYVEVNTPQLVNRSLWEDSGHWEKFRDAMFVTEAEDKILAIKPMNCPCHVQIFRQGTKSYRDLPLRMAEFGSCH
;
A
#
# COMPACT_ATOMS: atom_id res chain seq x y z
N CYS A 1 -11.68 -19.06 -15.21
CA CYS A 1 -10.32 -18.98 -15.77
C CYS A 1 -10.30 -18.03 -16.95
N ARG A 2 -9.34 -17.11 -16.99
CA ARG A 2 -9.30 -16.04 -18.00
C ARG A 2 -8.11 -16.13 -18.98
N GLY A 3 -7.33 -17.18 -18.90
CA GLY A 3 -6.14 -17.31 -19.72
C GLY A 3 -6.20 -18.47 -20.72
N PRO A 4 -5.24 -18.54 -21.62
CA PRO A 4 -5.08 -19.73 -22.45
C PRO A 4 -4.76 -20.94 -21.57
N HIS A 5 -5.26 -22.10 -21.99
CA HIS A 5 -5.04 -23.35 -21.28
C HIS A 5 -4.08 -24.24 -22.05
N LEU A 6 -3.26 -24.98 -21.31
CA LEU A 6 -2.47 -26.05 -21.90
C LEU A 6 -3.40 -27.21 -22.28
N PRO A 7 -3.19 -27.87 -23.48
CA PRO A 7 -4.01 -29.00 -23.90
C PRO A 7 -3.92 -30.21 -22.96
N SER A 8 -2.81 -30.34 -22.24
CA SER A 8 -2.60 -31.37 -21.21
C SER A 8 -1.49 -30.97 -20.26
N THR A 9 -1.50 -31.53 -19.05
CA THR A 9 -0.45 -31.32 -18.05
C THR A 9 0.94 -31.77 -18.52
N GLY A 10 1.01 -32.77 -19.43
CA GLY A 10 2.26 -33.23 -20.03
C GLY A 10 2.99 -32.14 -20.84
N LYS A 11 2.27 -31.12 -21.33
CA LYS A 11 2.87 -29.98 -22.05
C LYS A 11 3.55 -28.98 -21.15
N LEU A 12 3.33 -29.04 -19.84
CA LEU A 12 3.96 -28.14 -18.87
C LEU A 12 5.49 -28.36 -18.76
N GLY A 13 5.97 -29.55 -19.10
CA GLY A 13 7.37 -29.93 -18.94
C GLY A 13 7.72 -30.30 -17.51
N LYS A 14 9.03 -30.31 -17.18
CA LYS A 14 9.55 -30.73 -15.87
C LYS A 14 10.05 -29.57 -15.00
N HIS A 15 10.01 -28.35 -15.53
CA HIS A 15 10.58 -27.16 -14.86
C HIS A 15 9.50 -26.36 -14.14
N PHE A 16 8.81 -27.00 -13.20
CA PHE A 16 7.80 -26.39 -12.37
C PHE A 16 8.03 -26.74 -10.89
N LYS A 17 7.42 -25.98 -10.00
CA LYS A 17 7.39 -26.25 -8.57
C LYS A 17 6.06 -25.83 -7.99
N LEU A 18 5.47 -26.69 -7.16
CA LEU A 18 4.35 -26.32 -6.29
C LEU A 18 4.90 -25.58 -5.09
N MET A 19 4.34 -24.40 -4.81
CA MET A 19 4.91 -23.44 -3.85
C MET A 19 4.19 -23.48 -2.50
N LYS A 20 2.86 -23.32 -2.50
CA LYS A 20 2.06 -23.31 -1.28
C LYS A 20 0.61 -23.73 -1.53
N LEU A 21 -0.05 -24.11 -0.44
CA LEU A 21 -1.49 -24.30 -0.35
C LEU A 21 -2.12 -23.13 0.43
N ALA A 22 -3.31 -22.72 0.04
CA ALA A 22 -4.13 -21.80 0.81
C ALA A 22 -5.62 -22.13 0.64
N GLY A 23 -6.44 -21.79 1.63
CA GLY A 23 -7.88 -21.80 1.46
C GLY A 23 -8.33 -20.69 0.49
N ALA A 24 -9.38 -20.95 -0.26
CA ALA A 24 -10.02 -19.96 -1.10
C ALA A 24 -11.51 -20.26 -1.22
N TYR A 25 -12.36 -19.30 -0.94
CA TYR A 25 -13.79 -19.46 -1.18
C TYR A 25 -14.12 -19.47 -2.66
N TRP A 26 -15.03 -20.36 -3.05
CA TRP A 26 -15.49 -20.43 -4.42
C TRP A 26 -16.01 -19.07 -4.89
N ARG A 27 -15.51 -18.58 -6.02
CA ARG A 27 -15.81 -17.26 -6.60
C ARG A 27 -15.51 -16.04 -5.69
N GLY A 28 -14.72 -16.23 -4.63
CA GLY A 28 -14.36 -15.14 -3.71
C GLY A 28 -15.44 -14.75 -2.70
N ASP A 29 -16.52 -15.49 -2.61
CA ASP A 29 -17.60 -15.27 -1.66
C ASP A 29 -17.46 -16.19 -0.45
N SER A 30 -17.36 -15.60 0.75
CA SER A 30 -17.19 -16.33 2.02
C SER A 30 -18.38 -17.24 2.40
N ASN A 31 -19.54 -17.08 1.76
CA ASN A 31 -20.71 -17.92 1.96
C ASN A 31 -20.64 -19.22 1.12
N ASN A 32 -19.72 -19.30 0.17
CA ASN A 32 -19.51 -20.46 -0.66
C ASN A 32 -18.54 -21.44 -0.04
N GLU A 33 -18.42 -22.62 -0.64
CA GLU A 33 -17.49 -23.66 -0.24
C GLU A 33 -16.05 -23.17 -0.20
N MET A 34 -15.31 -23.54 0.87
CA MET A 34 -13.88 -23.32 0.97
C MET A 34 -13.14 -24.42 0.20
N LEU A 35 -12.43 -24.03 -0.83
CA LEU A 35 -11.59 -24.89 -1.65
C LEU A 35 -10.12 -24.75 -1.28
N GLN A 36 -9.31 -25.72 -1.70
CA GLN A 36 -7.85 -25.65 -1.61
C GLN A 36 -7.32 -25.00 -2.89
N ARG A 37 -6.54 -23.94 -2.74
CA ARG A 37 -5.83 -23.28 -3.84
C ARG A 37 -4.36 -23.68 -3.78
N ILE A 38 -3.90 -24.31 -4.84
CA ILE A 38 -2.50 -24.68 -5.04
C ILE A 38 -1.82 -23.59 -5.85
N TYR A 39 -0.74 -23.03 -5.33
CA TYR A 39 0.10 -22.06 -6.02
C TYR A 39 1.33 -22.77 -6.56
N GLY A 40 1.69 -22.48 -7.79
CA GLY A 40 2.88 -23.04 -8.43
C GLY A 40 3.49 -22.06 -9.42
N THR A 41 4.68 -22.39 -9.88
CA THR A 41 5.41 -21.67 -10.93
C THR A 41 5.95 -22.65 -11.95
N ALA A 42 6.04 -22.25 -13.21
CA ALA A 42 6.60 -23.05 -14.30
C ALA A 42 7.48 -22.18 -15.20
N TRP A 43 8.56 -22.74 -15.70
CA TRP A 43 9.60 -22.04 -16.43
C TRP A 43 10.03 -22.83 -17.66
N ALA A 44 10.64 -22.17 -18.64
CA ALA A 44 11.08 -22.80 -19.88
C ALA A 44 12.22 -23.81 -19.65
N ASP A 45 13.09 -23.55 -18.69
CA ASP A 45 14.22 -24.41 -18.35
C ASP A 45 14.53 -24.43 -16.85
N LYS A 46 15.39 -25.36 -16.43
CA LYS A 46 15.81 -25.55 -15.05
C LYS A 46 16.58 -24.33 -14.50
N LYS A 47 17.34 -23.64 -15.33
CA LYS A 47 18.13 -22.48 -14.91
C LYS A 47 17.22 -21.33 -14.50
N GLN A 48 16.18 -21.03 -15.27
CA GLN A 48 15.19 -20.02 -14.95
C GLN A 48 14.42 -20.37 -13.68
N LEU A 49 13.97 -21.62 -13.53
CA LEU A 49 13.32 -22.08 -12.32
C LEU A 49 14.22 -21.87 -11.08
N ASN A 50 15.47 -22.32 -11.17
CA ASN A 50 16.41 -22.17 -10.04
C ASN A 50 16.70 -20.70 -9.74
N SER A 51 16.89 -19.83 -10.74
CA SER A 51 17.07 -18.39 -10.53
C SER A 51 15.88 -17.77 -9.81
N TYR A 52 14.67 -18.15 -10.19
CA TYR A 52 13.47 -17.67 -9.51
C TYR A 52 13.38 -18.16 -8.05
N LEU A 53 13.68 -19.43 -7.80
CA LEU A 53 13.66 -19.97 -6.43
C LEU A 53 14.73 -19.30 -5.55
N THR A 54 15.94 -19.11 -6.07
CA THR A 54 16.98 -18.36 -5.37
C THR A 54 16.55 -16.92 -5.07
N MET A 55 15.91 -16.25 -6.04
CA MET A 55 15.37 -14.90 -5.83
C MET A 55 14.33 -14.88 -4.68
N LEU A 56 13.46 -15.87 -4.60
CA LEU A 56 12.48 -15.96 -3.50
C LEU A 56 13.15 -16.19 -2.15
N GLU A 57 14.14 -17.09 -2.07
CA GLU A 57 14.91 -17.33 -0.84
C GLU A 57 15.64 -16.05 -0.38
N GLU A 58 16.24 -15.31 -1.31
CA GLU A 58 16.89 -14.04 -1.01
C GLU A 58 15.87 -12.96 -0.57
N ALA A 59 14.67 -12.96 -1.18
CA ALA A 59 13.61 -12.05 -0.76
C ALA A 59 13.13 -12.36 0.67
N GLU A 60 12.98 -13.64 1.01
CA GLU A 60 12.60 -14.07 2.36
C GLU A 60 13.64 -13.66 3.42
N LYS A 61 14.92 -13.80 3.12
CA LYS A 61 16.00 -13.30 4.00
C LYS A 61 15.93 -11.80 4.25
N ARG A 62 15.34 -11.03 3.31
CA ARG A 62 15.19 -9.57 3.38
C ARG A 62 13.79 -9.13 3.79
N ASP A 63 12.97 -10.05 4.32
CA ASP A 63 11.63 -9.69 4.81
C ASP A 63 11.75 -8.63 5.92
N HIS A 64 11.07 -7.48 5.70
CA HIS A 64 11.11 -6.33 6.61
C HIS A 64 10.59 -6.66 8.01
N ARG A 65 9.65 -7.61 8.14
CA ARG A 65 9.10 -8.06 9.43
C ARG A 65 10.15 -8.81 10.24
N ARG A 66 10.96 -9.63 9.56
CA ARG A 66 12.08 -10.33 10.16
C ARG A 66 13.20 -9.37 10.53
N LEU A 67 13.69 -8.60 9.56
CA LEU A 67 14.76 -7.63 9.77
C LEU A 67 14.38 -6.55 10.78
N GLY A 68 13.14 -6.08 10.75
CA GLY A 68 12.61 -5.10 11.70
C GLY A 68 12.74 -5.58 13.15
N ARG A 69 12.43 -6.86 13.39
CA ARG A 69 12.57 -7.50 14.71
C ARG A 69 14.03 -7.75 15.08
N GLU A 70 14.80 -8.41 14.21
CA GLU A 70 16.19 -8.78 14.47
C GLU A 70 17.08 -7.54 14.71
N MET A 71 16.84 -6.45 14.00
CA MET A 71 17.58 -5.20 14.12
C MET A 71 16.98 -4.21 15.12
N ASN A 72 15.85 -4.57 15.76
CA ASN A 72 15.12 -3.72 16.69
C ASN A 72 14.73 -2.36 16.08
N LEU A 73 14.09 -2.39 14.89
CA LEU A 73 13.73 -1.18 14.15
C LEU A 73 12.34 -0.66 14.50
N PHE A 74 11.39 -1.56 14.69
CA PHE A 74 9.99 -1.22 15.01
C PHE A 74 9.27 -2.46 15.57
N HIS A 75 8.11 -2.22 16.18
CA HIS A 75 7.18 -3.28 16.56
C HIS A 75 5.73 -2.84 16.33
N PHE A 76 4.82 -3.81 16.38
CA PHE A 76 3.37 -3.60 16.37
C PHE A 76 2.79 -4.13 17.66
N GLN A 77 1.73 -3.47 18.15
CA GLN A 77 0.99 -3.90 19.32
C GLN A 77 -0.51 -3.57 19.19
N GLU A 78 -1.33 -4.14 20.06
CA GLU A 78 -2.79 -4.08 19.95
C GLU A 78 -3.35 -2.67 20.11
N GLU A 79 -2.68 -1.80 20.88
CA GLU A 79 -3.13 -0.44 21.14
C GLU A 79 -3.02 0.49 19.90
N ALA A 80 -2.32 0.03 18.86
CA ALA A 80 -2.17 0.79 17.61
C ALA A 80 -2.21 -0.14 16.40
N ILE A 81 -3.39 -0.69 16.13
CA ILE A 81 -3.60 -1.64 15.04
C ILE A 81 -3.19 -1.02 13.70
N GLY A 82 -2.27 -1.70 13.00
CA GLY A 82 -1.79 -1.26 11.69
C GLY A 82 -0.75 -0.14 11.71
N ALA A 83 -0.42 0.43 12.88
CA ALA A 83 0.60 1.47 13.04
C ALA A 83 1.86 0.92 13.71
N ALA A 84 3.02 1.30 13.21
CA ALA A 84 4.30 0.85 13.75
C ALA A 84 4.83 1.79 14.84
N PHE A 85 5.29 1.21 15.95
CA PHE A 85 6.10 1.91 16.96
C PHE A 85 7.56 1.87 16.51
N TRP A 86 8.08 3.01 16.10
CA TRP A 86 9.43 3.13 15.59
C TRP A 86 10.44 3.27 16.73
N HIS A 87 11.42 2.38 16.77
CA HIS A 87 12.55 2.47 17.68
C HIS A 87 13.63 3.44 17.14
N PRO A 88 14.59 3.88 17.94
CA PRO A 88 15.54 4.90 17.51
C PRO A 88 16.26 4.61 16.19
N LYS A 89 16.76 3.39 15.99
CA LYS A 89 17.43 2.99 14.73
C LYS A 89 16.46 2.96 13.55
N GLY A 90 15.25 2.45 13.79
CA GLY A 90 14.19 2.39 12.77
C GLY A 90 13.73 3.78 12.38
N TRP A 91 13.57 4.67 13.36
CA TRP A 91 13.20 6.06 13.11
C TRP A 91 14.27 6.82 12.31
N GLU A 92 15.53 6.61 12.62
CA GLU A 92 16.64 7.18 11.84
C GLU A 92 16.62 6.69 10.38
N LEU A 93 16.41 5.40 10.16
CA LEU A 93 16.27 4.82 8.83
C LEU A 93 15.07 5.42 8.08
N TYR A 94 13.92 5.53 8.75
CA TYR A 94 12.71 6.15 8.21
C TYR A 94 12.99 7.59 7.75
N GLN A 95 13.66 8.39 8.59
CA GLN A 95 14.02 9.78 8.24
C GLN A 95 14.97 9.84 7.03
N LYS A 96 15.95 8.95 6.94
CA LYS A 96 16.86 8.87 5.78
C LYS A 96 16.11 8.58 4.48
N VAL A 97 15.17 7.64 4.50
CA VAL A 97 14.31 7.33 3.35
C VAL A 97 13.43 8.53 2.99
N LYS A 98 12.86 9.20 4.00
CA LYS A 98 12.04 10.41 3.82
C LYS A 98 12.84 11.55 3.18
N ILE A 99 14.06 11.80 3.66
CA ILE A 99 14.98 12.81 3.10
C ILE A 99 15.34 12.46 1.65
N TYR A 100 15.67 11.21 1.37
CA TYR A 100 15.97 10.75 0.01
C TYR A 100 14.78 11.01 -0.93
N THR A 101 13.59 10.60 -0.53
CA THR A 101 12.36 10.81 -1.32
C THR A 101 12.09 12.31 -1.55
N ARG A 102 12.21 13.14 -0.51
CA ARG A 102 12.06 14.60 -0.60
C ARG A 102 13.03 15.20 -1.63
N ASN A 103 14.28 14.78 -1.61
CA ASN A 103 15.29 15.27 -2.56
C ASN A 103 14.97 14.84 -4.00
N ARG A 104 14.43 13.64 -4.18
CA ARG A 104 13.96 13.17 -5.50
C ARG A 104 12.77 13.98 -6.01
N LEU A 105 11.79 14.22 -5.16
CA LEU A 105 10.61 15.03 -5.47
C LEU A 105 11.01 16.47 -5.82
N LYS A 106 11.88 17.09 -5.03
CA LYS A 106 12.39 18.44 -5.30
C LYS A 106 13.09 18.54 -6.67
N LYS A 107 13.91 17.54 -7.04
CA LYS A 107 14.55 17.47 -8.36
C LYS A 107 13.54 17.34 -9.50
N ALA A 108 12.37 16.76 -9.24
CA ALA A 108 11.28 16.64 -10.20
C ALA A 108 10.28 17.83 -10.15
N ASN A 109 10.66 18.94 -9.51
CA ASN A 109 9.86 20.15 -9.34
C ASN A 109 8.54 19.92 -8.58
N TYR A 110 8.52 19.01 -7.61
CA TYR A 110 7.43 18.91 -6.65
C TYR A 110 7.66 19.85 -5.48
N VAL A 111 6.60 20.52 -5.04
CA VAL A 111 6.56 21.29 -3.80
C VAL A 111 5.97 20.44 -2.70
N GLU A 112 6.62 20.45 -1.53
CA GLU A 112 6.11 19.75 -0.36
C GLU A 112 5.03 20.61 0.30
N VAL A 113 3.90 19.99 0.59
CA VAL A 113 2.78 20.61 1.32
C VAL A 113 2.45 19.77 2.55
N ASN A 114 1.70 20.35 3.47
CA ASN A 114 1.17 19.66 4.64
C ASN A 114 -0.28 20.07 4.87
N THR A 115 -1.17 19.10 4.97
CA THR A 115 -2.60 19.34 5.11
C THR A 115 -3.12 18.78 6.43
N PRO A 116 -4.24 19.31 6.96
CA PRO A 116 -4.82 18.82 8.20
C PRO A 116 -5.08 17.31 8.18
N GLN A 117 -4.86 16.67 9.31
CA GLN A 117 -5.08 15.22 9.45
C GLN A 117 -6.54 14.90 9.73
N LEU A 118 -7.19 15.76 10.52
CA LEU A 118 -8.59 15.66 10.89
C LEU A 118 -9.39 16.71 10.10
N VAL A 119 -10.36 16.28 9.33
CA VAL A 119 -11.08 17.10 8.34
C VAL A 119 -12.58 16.87 8.45
N ASN A 120 -13.36 17.93 8.21
CA ASN A 120 -14.82 17.86 8.26
C ASN A 120 -15.38 16.89 7.22
N ARG A 121 -16.44 16.20 7.60
CA ARG A 121 -17.21 15.24 6.78
C ARG A 121 -17.54 15.80 5.39
N SER A 122 -17.91 17.08 5.30
CA SER A 122 -18.30 17.70 4.03
C SER A 122 -17.27 17.55 2.91
N LEU A 123 -15.97 17.63 3.23
CA LEU A 123 -14.94 17.41 2.22
C LEU A 123 -14.95 15.98 1.66
N TRP A 124 -15.27 15.01 2.51
CA TRP A 124 -15.36 13.61 2.11
C TRP A 124 -16.63 13.30 1.31
N GLU A 125 -17.70 14.01 1.58
CA GLU A 125 -18.94 13.97 0.78
C GLU A 125 -18.70 14.58 -0.61
N ASP A 126 -18.14 15.78 -0.68
CA ASP A 126 -17.82 16.47 -1.93
C ASP A 126 -16.89 15.66 -2.85
N SER A 127 -16.00 14.90 -2.27
CA SER A 127 -15.03 14.07 -3.00
C SER A 127 -15.51 12.64 -3.27
N GLY A 128 -16.71 12.26 -2.81
CA GLY A 128 -17.29 10.93 -2.96
C GLY A 128 -16.64 9.83 -2.10
N HIS A 129 -15.74 10.20 -1.19
CA HIS A 129 -15.09 9.23 -0.29
C HIS A 129 -16.04 8.76 0.80
N TRP A 130 -16.95 9.61 1.27
CA TRP A 130 -17.89 9.28 2.32
C TRP A 130 -18.83 8.13 1.93
N GLU A 131 -19.36 8.14 0.73
CA GLU A 131 -20.26 7.07 0.27
C GLU A 131 -19.56 5.72 0.08
N LYS A 132 -18.29 5.77 -0.35
CA LYS A 132 -17.57 4.55 -0.76
C LYS A 132 -16.73 3.93 0.34
N PHE A 133 -16.25 4.73 1.28
CA PHE A 133 -15.21 4.31 2.24
C PHE A 133 -15.55 4.62 3.70
N ARG A 134 -16.76 5.10 4.01
CA ARG A 134 -17.15 5.47 5.38
C ARG A 134 -16.85 4.39 6.41
N ASP A 135 -17.14 3.14 6.09
CA ASP A 135 -16.96 2.00 7.01
C ASP A 135 -15.47 1.69 7.30
N ALA A 136 -14.58 2.20 6.47
CA ALA A 136 -13.13 2.08 6.63
C ALA A 136 -12.47 3.37 7.14
N MET A 137 -13.22 4.43 7.44
CA MET A 137 -12.70 5.71 7.91
C MET A 137 -12.84 5.83 9.43
N PHE A 138 -11.81 6.36 10.08
CA PHE A 138 -11.89 6.76 11.47
C PHE A 138 -12.65 8.08 11.60
N VAL A 139 -13.83 8.01 12.21
CA VAL A 139 -14.74 9.14 12.37
C VAL A 139 -14.84 9.53 13.85
N THR A 140 -14.86 10.80 14.14
CA THR A 140 -15.09 11.35 15.48
C THR A 140 -16.08 12.51 15.44
N GLU A 141 -16.73 12.78 16.54
CA GLU A 141 -17.64 13.89 16.70
C GLU A 141 -17.07 14.85 17.77
N ALA A 142 -17.05 16.12 17.45
CA ALA A 142 -16.63 17.18 18.36
C ALA A 142 -17.40 18.49 18.05
N GLU A 143 -17.95 19.14 19.06
CA GLU A 143 -18.67 20.40 18.92
C GLU A 143 -19.75 20.38 17.82
N ASP A 144 -20.59 19.34 17.83
CA ASP A 144 -21.66 19.08 16.85
C ASP A 144 -21.17 18.94 15.40
N LYS A 145 -19.87 18.68 15.19
CA LYS A 145 -19.27 18.45 13.88
C LYS A 145 -18.77 17.02 13.76
N ILE A 146 -19.07 16.41 12.63
CA ILE A 146 -18.50 15.12 12.27
C ILE A 146 -17.18 15.34 11.52
N LEU A 147 -16.13 14.80 12.06
CA LEU A 147 -14.77 14.90 11.53
C LEU A 147 -14.26 13.50 11.20
N ALA A 148 -13.40 13.38 10.22
CA ALA A 148 -12.74 12.11 9.91
C ALA A 148 -11.24 12.31 9.75
N ILE A 149 -10.47 11.32 10.18
CA ILE A 149 -9.05 11.24 9.87
C ILE A 149 -8.92 10.96 8.38
N LYS A 150 -8.07 11.71 7.70
CA LYS A 150 -7.93 11.59 6.24
C LYS A 150 -7.45 10.20 5.82
N PRO A 151 -8.22 9.49 4.98
CA PRO A 151 -7.76 8.24 4.39
C PRO A 151 -6.83 8.48 3.19
N MET A 152 -6.87 9.69 2.62
CA MET A 152 -6.08 10.13 1.46
C MET A 152 -5.73 11.61 1.56
N ASN A 153 -4.61 12.01 0.94
CA ASN A 153 -4.21 13.41 0.85
C ASN A 153 -4.93 14.18 -0.29
N CYS A 154 -5.39 13.49 -1.33
CA CYS A 154 -5.86 14.09 -2.58
C CYS A 154 -6.95 15.16 -2.41
N PRO A 155 -8.04 14.95 -1.65
CA PRO A 155 -9.07 15.96 -1.46
C PRO A 155 -8.54 17.24 -0.80
N CYS A 156 -7.60 17.09 0.14
CA CYS A 156 -6.96 18.24 0.80
C CYS A 156 -6.04 19.02 -0.16
N HIS A 157 -5.33 18.33 -1.05
CA HIS A 157 -4.51 18.98 -2.08
C HIS A 157 -5.38 19.79 -3.07
N VAL A 158 -6.57 19.29 -3.40
CA VAL A 158 -7.54 20.04 -4.21
C VAL A 158 -7.96 21.33 -3.50
N GLN A 159 -8.07 21.34 -2.16
CA GLN A 159 -8.37 22.58 -1.43
C GLN A 159 -7.22 23.60 -1.54
N ILE A 160 -5.96 23.17 -1.50
CA ILE A 160 -4.81 24.04 -1.77
C ILE A 160 -4.88 24.59 -3.21
N PHE A 161 -5.19 23.73 -4.18
CA PHE A 161 -5.34 24.14 -5.58
C PHE A 161 -6.44 25.18 -5.76
N ARG A 162 -7.55 25.08 -5.04
CA ARG A 162 -8.69 26.02 -5.10
C ARG A 162 -8.37 27.40 -4.52
N GLN A 163 -7.29 27.56 -3.76
CA GLN A 163 -6.92 28.85 -3.19
C GLN A 163 -6.38 29.81 -4.29
N GLY A 164 -7.06 30.94 -4.46
CA GLY A 164 -6.69 31.97 -5.42
C GLY A 164 -6.93 31.59 -6.89
N THR A 165 -6.88 32.59 -7.75
CA THR A 165 -7.01 32.41 -9.19
C THR A 165 -5.70 31.88 -9.76
N LYS A 166 -5.78 30.84 -10.59
CA LYS A 166 -4.63 30.24 -11.26
C LYS A 166 -4.73 30.40 -12.76
N SER A 167 -3.61 30.73 -13.38
CA SER A 167 -3.49 30.76 -14.85
C SER A 167 -3.14 29.35 -15.36
N TYR A 168 -3.53 29.04 -16.58
CA TYR A 168 -3.07 27.82 -17.26
C TYR A 168 -1.53 27.73 -17.35
N ARG A 169 -0.85 28.87 -17.27
CA ARG A 169 0.62 28.97 -17.28
C ARG A 169 1.26 28.50 -15.97
N ASP A 170 0.48 28.45 -14.89
CA ASP A 170 0.91 27.95 -13.57
C ASP A 170 0.88 26.41 -13.49
N LEU A 171 0.34 25.77 -14.52
CA LEU A 171 0.19 24.32 -14.59
C LEU A 171 1.36 23.66 -15.35
N PRO A 172 1.72 22.42 -14.99
CA PRO A 172 1.14 21.60 -13.94
C PRO A 172 1.65 21.98 -12.54
N LEU A 173 0.76 22.01 -11.55
CA LEU A 173 1.14 22.07 -10.14
C LEU A 173 1.50 20.66 -9.66
N ARG A 174 2.72 20.49 -9.17
CA ARG A 174 3.21 19.23 -8.63
C ARG A 174 3.36 19.36 -7.12
N MET A 175 2.44 18.75 -6.40
CA MET A 175 2.43 18.75 -4.93
C MET A 175 2.69 17.34 -4.39
N ALA A 176 3.40 17.27 -3.28
CA ALA A 176 3.63 16.01 -2.56
C ALA A 176 3.52 16.24 -1.06
N GLU A 177 3.09 15.22 -0.33
CA GLU A 177 2.94 15.26 1.11
C GLU A 177 3.36 13.93 1.74
N PHE A 178 4.04 13.99 2.86
CA PHE A 178 4.24 12.85 3.74
C PHE A 178 3.10 12.83 4.78
N GLY A 179 1.90 12.56 4.30
CA GLY A 179 0.69 12.57 5.11
C GLY A 179 0.52 11.28 5.91
N SER A 180 0.03 11.43 7.15
CA SER A 180 -0.44 10.29 7.94
C SER A 180 -1.89 10.00 7.56
N CYS A 181 -2.08 9.05 6.65
CA CYS A 181 -3.39 8.57 6.22
C CYS A 181 -3.74 7.30 6.99
N HIS A 182 -4.99 7.15 7.41
CA HIS A 182 -5.49 6.01 8.20
C HIS A 182 -6.84 5.52 7.67
#